data_f876d236b25e693f093ef57abef553a5
#
_entry.id   f876d236b25e693f093ef57abef553a5
#
_cell.length_a   1.000
_cell.length_b   1.000
_cell.length_c   1.000
_cell.angle_alpha   90.00
_cell.angle_beta   90.00
_cell.angle_gamma   90.00
#
_symmetry.space_group_name_H-M   'P 1'
#
loop_
_entity.id
_entity.type
_entity.pdbx_description
1 polymer ?
#
loop_
_entity_poly.entity_id
_entity_poly.type
_entity_poly.pdbx_seq_one_letter_code
_entity_poly.pdbx_strand_id
1 'polypeptide(L)'
;DVLDRERGLCRAVSDTGSEAKARQGLVDAVFASKVSPDCKELLDATTTCKWRSPAALTRALERQGVRAVLRGARQADRLDTVADELFHISRLVRGQASLQVAIGDPNRSVKDRQKLLTTLIGDRVSEDTLLLARRAVVSSDNTFEQVVDGYLHIAAELAERRRAIVTTASALTDAQRAEMVKQLER
;
A
#
# COMPACT_ATOMS: atom_id res chain seq x y z
N ASP A 1 9.07 8.23 -1.76
CA ASP A 1 10.53 8.16 -1.91
C ASP A 1 11.27 9.49 -1.74
N VAL A 2 10.84 10.60 -2.39
CA VAL A 2 11.49 11.90 -2.23
C VAL A 2 11.30 12.41 -0.82
N LEU A 3 10.08 12.41 -0.30
CA LEU A 3 9.77 12.87 1.05
C LEU A 3 10.38 11.99 2.15
N ASP A 4 10.59 10.70 1.89
CA ASP A 4 11.26 9.79 2.83
C ASP A 4 12.77 10.07 2.90
N ARG A 5 13.39 10.41 1.77
CA ARG A 5 14.82 10.74 1.68
C ARG A 5 15.11 12.15 2.19
N GLU A 6 14.28 13.11 1.80
CA GLU A 6 14.42 14.52 2.12
C GLU A 6 13.62 14.89 3.36
N ARG A 7 14.11 14.43 4.52
CA ARG A 7 13.44 14.66 5.82
C ARG A 7 13.15 16.14 6.11
N GLY A 8 14.02 17.05 5.65
CA GLY A 8 13.84 18.50 5.77
C GLY A 8 12.62 18.97 4.99
N LEU A 9 12.49 18.53 3.73
CA LEU A 9 11.34 18.83 2.88
C LEU A 9 10.03 18.26 3.48
N CYS A 10 10.05 16.99 3.89
CA CYS A 10 8.88 16.36 4.51
C CYS A 10 8.42 17.14 5.76
N ARG A 11 9.38 17.55 6.61
CA ARG A 11 9.09 18.36 7.80
C ARG A 11 8.50 19.71 7.44
N ALA A 12 9.09 20.41 6.45
CA ALA A 12 8.60 21.73 6.02
C ALA A 12 7.19 21.67 5.42
N VAL A 13 6.89 20.64 4.61
CA VAL A 13 5.53 20.46 4.02
C VAL A 13 4.49 20.06 5.09
N SER A 14 4.90 19.35 6.14
CA SER A 14 4.00 18.92 7.23
C SER A 14 3.90 19.92 8.38
N ASP A 15 4.66 21.00 8.36
CA ASP A 15 4.72 21.99 9.44
C ASP A 15 3.40 22.76 9.53
N THR A 16 2.69 22.57 10.63
CA THR A 16 1.41 23.27 10.89
C THR A 16 1.59 24.71 11.38
N GLY A 17 2.81 25.12 11.75
CA GLY A 17 3.17 26.48 12.12
C GLY A 17 3.36 27.42 10.91
N SER A 18 3.59 26.84 9.73
CA SER A 18 3.75 27.59 8.48
C SER A 18 2.39 27.80 7.78
N GLU A 19 2.25 28.90 7.06
CA GLU A 19 1.06 29.14 6.24
C GLU A 19 0.91 28.11 5.13
N ALA A 20 -0.34 27.69 4.82
CA ALA A 20 -0.63 26.73 3.75
C ALA A 20 -0.07 27.18 2.40
N LYS A 21 -0.11 28.48 2.08
CA LYS A 21 0.43 29.06 0.86
C LYS A 21 1.95 28.88 0.75
N ALA A 22 2.68 29.01 1.85
CA ALA A 22 4.12 28.78 1.87
C ALA A 22 4.47 27.32 1.65
N ARG A 23 3.73 26.39 2.27
CA ARG A 23 3.86 24.95 2.04
C ARG A 23 3.54 24.56 0.59
N GLN A 24 2.50 25.15 0.02
CA GLN A 24 2.14 24.95 -1.39
C GLN A 24 3.24 25.43 -2.33
N GLY A 25 3.79 26.64 -2.10
CA GLY A 25 4.90 27.15 -2.89
C GLY A 25 6.14 26.22 -2.86
N LEU A 26 6.39 25.58 -1.72
CA LEU A 26 7.46 24.58 -1.59
C LEU A 26 7.17 23.31 -2.43
N VAL A 27 5.94 22.82 -2.39
CA VAL A 27 5.49 21.68 -3.21
C VAL A 27 5.60 22.01 -4.69
N ASP A 28 5.20 23.23 -5.09
CA ASP A 28 5.31 23.72 -6.47
C ASP A 28 6.76 23.75 -6.96
N ALA A 29 7.64 24.34 -6.17
CA ALA A 29 9.04 24.46 -6.53
C ALA A 29 9.74 23.09 -6.75
N VAL A 30 9.32 22.08 -5.98
CA VAL A 30 9.97 20.75 -6.01
C VAL A 30 9.32 19.81 -7.03
N PHE A 31 7.99 19.83 -7.16
CA PHE A 31 7.24 18.78 -7.84
C PHE A 31 6.52 19.22 -9.12
N ALA A 32 6.25 20.51 -9.35
CA ALA A 32 5.37 20.96 -10.44
C ALA A 32 5.75 20.42 -11.83
N SER A 33 7.05 20.29 -12.12
CA SER A 33 7.52 19.77 -13.41
C SER A 33 7.84 18.27 -13.42
N LYS A 34 7.65 17.57 -12.28
CA LYS A 34 8.11 16.18 -12.09
C LYS A 34 6.96 15.18 -11.89
N VAL A 35 5.76 15.65 -11.72
CA VAL A 35 4.58 14.82 -11.46
C VAL A 35 3.44 15.18 -12.41
N SER A 36 2.50 14.25 -12.60
CA SER A 36 1.29 14.52 -13.36
C SER A 36 0.40 15.55 -12.68
N PRO A 37 -0.52 16.23 -13.40
CA PRO A 37 -1.47 17.18 -12.84
C PRO A 37 -2.26 16.59 -11.66
N ASP A 38 -2.75 15.35 -11.79
CA ASP A 38 -3.52 14.68 -10.73
C ASP A 38 -2.68 14.44 -9.47
N CYS A 39 -1.41 14.03 -9.65
CA CYS A 39 -0.48 13.90 -8.52
C CYS A 39 -0.17 15.26 -7.87
N LYS A 40 -0.10 16.31 -8.67
CA LYS A 40 0.12 17.67 -8.19
C LYS A 40 -1.07 18.13 -7.34
N GLU A 41 -2.29 17.93 -7.81
CA GLU A 41 -3.52 18.26 -7.06
C GLU A 41 -3.56 17.54 -5.72
N LEU A 42 -3.21 16.22 -5.70
CA LEU A 42 -3.10 15.47 -4.46
C LEU A 42 -2.06 16.07 -3.51
N LEU A 43 -0.88 16.44 -4.01
CA LEU A 43 0.16 17.06 -3.19
C LEU A 43 -0.28 18.42 -2.65
N ASP A 44 -0.95 19.24 -3.46
CA ASP A 44 -1.51 20.53 -3.02
C ASP A 44 -2.54 20.35 -1.90
N ALA A 45 -3.42 19.38 -2.04
CA ALA A 45 -4.38 19.05 -0.99
C ALA A 45 -3.69 18.69 0.33
N THR A 46 -2.49 18.07 0.29
CA THR A 46 -1.76 17.77 1.53
C THR A 46 -1.27 19.01 2.27
N THR A 47 -1.02 20.12 1.57
CA THR A 47 -0.54 21.37 2.18
C THR A 47 -1.62 22.07 3.00
N THR A 48 -2.89 21.81 2.74
CA THR A 48 -4.01 22.38 3.50
C THR A 48 -4.33 21.56 4.75
N CYS A 49 -3.87 20.31 4.82
CA CYS A 49 -4.11 19.43 5.95
C CYS A 49 -3.20 19.76 7.14
N LYS A 50 -3.70 19.45 8.34
CA LYS A 50 -2.90 19.48 9.58
C LYS A 50 -2.39 18.10 9.90
N TRP A 51 -1.08 17.92 9.80
CA TRP A 51 -0.42 16.63 10.05
C TRP A 51 0.10 16.54 11.48
N ARG A 52 -0.12 15.39 12.12
CA ARG A 52 0.42 15.13 13.47
C ARG A 52 1.96 15.01 13.47
N SER A 53 2.51 14.56 12.36
CA SER A 53 3.96 14.36 12.16
C SER A 53 4.29 14.23 10.68
N PRO A 54 5.56 14.45 10.29
CA PRO A 54 6.03 14.17 8.93
C PRO A 54 5.72 12.72 8.47
N ALA A 55 5.88 11.74 9.37
CA ALA A 55 5.56 10.35 9.07
C ALA A 55 4.06 10.09 8.82
N ALA A 56 3.16 10.92 9.37
CA ALA A 56 1.74 10.82 9.06
C ALA A 56 1.44 11.28 7.63
N LEU A 57 2.12 12.32 7.15
CA LEU A 57 2.03 12.78 5.76
C LEU A 57 2.50 11.69 4.79
N THR A 58 3.71 11.13 5.00
CA THR A 58 4.25 10.10 4.10
C THR A 58 3.39 8.85 4.05
N ARG A 59 2.86 8.40 5.19
CA ARG A 59 1.91 7.27 5.24
C ARG A 59 0.59 7.56 4.52
N ALA A 60 0.07 8.78 4.64
CA ALA A 60 -1.15 9.17 3.94
C ALA A 60 -0.95 9.18 2.42
N LEU A 61 0.17 9.74 1.95
CA LEU A 61 0.53 9.74 0.52
C LEU A 61 0.75 8.32 0.00
N GLU A 62 1.42 7.47 0.76
CA GLU A 62 1.59 6.05 0.40
C GLU A 62 0.23 5.36 0.26
N ARG A 63 -0.66 5.52 1.24
CA ARG A 63 -2.01 4.95 1.18
C ARG A 63 -2.77 5.42 -0.06
N GLN A 64 -2.67 6.70 -0.43
CA GLN A 64 -3.32 7.21 -1.65
C GLN A 64 -2.70 6.63 -2.91
N GLY A 65 -1.38 6.47 -2.97
CA GLY A 65 -0.70 5.80 -4.08
C GLY A 65 -1.15 4.35 -4.25
N VAL A 66 -1.22 3.58 -3.17
CA VAL A 66 -1.75 2.21 -3.17
C VAL A 66 -3.22 2.18 -3.63
N ARG A 67 -4.05 3.09 -3.11
CA ARG A 67 -5.46 3.22 -3.55
C ARG A 67 -5.58 3.54 -5.04
N ALA A 68 -4.71 4.37 -5.58
CA ALA A 68 -4.72 4.72 -7.00
C ALA A 68 -4.43 3.48 -7.88
N VAL A 69 -3.41 2.68 -7.54
CA VAL A 69 -3.09 1.43 -8.24
C VAL A 69 -4.26 0.45 -8.17
N LEU A 70 -4.79 0.22 -6.97
CA LEU A 70 -5.90 -0.73 -6.77
C LEU A 70 -7.21 -0.25 -7.43
N ARG A 71 -7.46 1.07 -7.51
CA ARG A 71 -8.59 1.61 -8.29
C ARG A 71 -8.41 1.40 -9.79
N GLY A 72 -7.19 1.58 -10.31
CA GLY A 72 -6.86 1.24 -11.69
C GLY A 72 -7.10 -0.23 -11.99
N ALA A 73 -6.67 -1.12 -11.10
CA ALA A 73 -6.94 -2.56 -11.20
C ALA A 73 -8.46 -2.86 -11.17
N ARG A 74 -9.23 -2.18 -10.28
CA ARG A 74 -10.70 -2.32 -10.24
C ARG A 74 -11.36 -1.89 -11.55
N GLN A 75 -10.97 -0.74 -12.11
CA GLN A 75 -11.51 -0.24 -13.38
C GLN A 75 -11.22 -1.20 -14.55
N ALA A 76 -10.12 -1.93 -14.47
CA ALA A 76 -9.72 -2.95 -15.45
C ALA A 76 -10.22 -4.37 -15.11
N ASP A 77 -11.12 -4.51 -14.13
CA ASP A 77 -11.66 -5.79 -13.64
C ASP A 77 -10.58 -6.79 -13.18
N ARG A 78 -9.49 -6.29 -12.60
CA ARG A 78 -8.34 -7.10 -12.13
C ARG A 78 -8.10 -7.01 -10.64
N LEU A 79 -8.96 -6.33 -9.88
CA LEU A 79 -8.76 -6.11 -8.45
C LEU A 79 -8.64 -7.42 -7.67
N ASP A 80 -9.49 -8.39 -7.98
CA ASP A 80 -9.47 -9.71 -7.33
C ASP A 80 -8.17 -10.46 -7.65
N THR A 81 -7.73 -10.43 -8.90
CA THR A 81 -6.45 -11.02 -9.31
C THR A 81 -5.28 -10.41 -8.52
N VAL A 82 -5.22 -9.07 -8.43
CA VAL A 82 -4.17 -8.38 -7.68
C VAL A 82 -4.21 -8.74 -6.19
N ALA A 83 -5.41 -8.82 -5.60
CA ALA A 83 -5.56 -9.19 -4.19
C ALA A 83 -5.10 -10.64 -3.93
N ASP A 84 -5.49 -11.58 -4.78
CA ASP A 84 -5.08 -12.99 -4.67
C ASP A 84 -3.56 -13.14 -4.84
N GLU A 85 -2.98 -12.49 -5.82
CA GLU A 85 -1.53 -12.50 -6.05
C GLU A 85 -0.76 -11.93 -4.84
N LEU A 86 -1.17 -10.77 -4.30
CA LEU A 86 -0.58 -10.19 -3.10
C LEU A 86 -0.69 -11.13 -1.89
N PHE A 87 -1.84 -11.77 -1.71
CA PHE A 87 -2.04 -12.76 -0.65
C PHE A 87 -1.09 -13.95 -0.79
N HIS A 88 -0.94 -14.49 -2.00
CA HIS A 88 -0.03 -15.61 -2.26
C HIS A 88 1.43 -15.23 -2.01
N ILE A 89 1.85 -14.02 -2.41
CA ILE A 89 3.20 -13.50 -2.15
C ILE A 89 3.43 -13.36 -0.64
N SER A 90 2.49 -12.79 0.09
CA SER A 90 2.60 -12.66 1.56
C SER A 90 2.76 -14.02 2.22
N ARG A 91 1.99 -15.03 1.79
CA ARG A 91 2.12 -16.41 2.29
C ARG A 91 3.46 -17.05 1.91
N LEU A 92 3.94 -16.85 0.70
CA LEU A 92 5.24 -17.34 0.25
C LEU A 92 6.36 -16.82 1.13
N VAL A 93 6.38 -15.50 1.37
CA VAL A 93 7.38 -14.86 2.24
C VAL A 93 7.27 -15.37 3.65
N ARG A 94 6.06 -15.43 4.23
CA ARG A 94 5.81 -15.93 5.60
C ARG A 94 6.23 -17.38 5.77
N GLY A 95 6.10 -18.21 4.74
CA GLY A 95 6.48 -19.63 4.77
C GLY A 95 7.99 -19.90 4.69
N GLN A 96 8.83 -18.88 4.40
CA GLN A 96 10.26 -19.03 4.18
C GLN A 96 11.07 -18.03 5.01
N ALA A 97 11.59 -18.46 6.16
CA ALA A 97 12.34 -17.61 7.08
C ALA A 97 13.56 -16.93 6.42
N SER A 98 14.27 -17.64 5.52
CA SER A 98 15.39 -17.07 4.77
C SER A 98 14.96 -15.92 3.84
N LEU A 99 13.78 -16.02 3.25
CA LEU A 99 13.22 -15.00 2.38
C LEU A 99 12.75 -13.78 3.19
N GLN A 100 12.09 -14.00 4.34
CA GLN A 100 11.74 -12.92 5.26
C GLN A 100 12.96 -12.11 5.68
N VAL A 101 14.03 -12.80 6.10
CA VAL A 101 15.29 -12.15 6.46
C VAL A 101 15.87 -11.39 5.28
N ALA A 102 15.93 -11.99 4.09
CA ALA A 102 16.54 -11.36 2.91
C ALA A 102 15.76 -10.12 2.43
N ILE A 103 14.43 -10.12 2.52
CA ILE A 103 13.56 -8.98 2.15
C ILE A 103 13.58 -7.90 3.22
N GLY A 104 13.66 -8.29 4.51
CA GLY A 104 13.66 -7.37 5.66
C GLY A 104 15.03 -6.83 6.05
N ASP A 105 16.13 -7.32 5.46
CA ASP A 105 17.49 -6.97 5.87
C ASP A 105 17.80 -5.48 5.65
N PRO A 106 17.98 -4.67 6.71
CA PRO A 106 18.28 -3.24 6.61
C PRO A 106 19.68 -2.97 6.01
N ASN A 107 20.59 -3.94 6.04
CA ASN A 107 21.94 -3.80 5.50
C ASN A 107 21.97 -3.97 3.98
N ARG A 108 20.92 -4.52 3.38
CA ARG A 108 20.79 -4.60 1.93
C ARG A 108 20.15 -3.34 1.37
N SER A 109 20.63 -2.91 0.21
CA SER A 109 19.99 -1.78 -0.47
C SER A 109 18.54 -2.11 -0.83
N VAL A 110 17.67 -1.08 -0.81
CA VAL A 110 16.28 -1.24 -1.25
C VAL A 110 16.22 -1.82 -2.68
N LYS A 111 17.12 -1.41 -3.55
CA LYS A 111 17.21 -1.90 -4.93
C LYS A 111 17.48 -3.41 -4.98
N ASP A 112 18.40 -3.92 -4.16
CA ASP A 112 18.73 -5.34 -4.13
C ASP A 112 17.57 -6.18 -3.58
N ARG A 113 16.91 -5.68 -2.53
CA ARG A 113 15.71 -6.33 -1.98
C ARG A 113 14.56 -6.37 -3.01
N GLN A 114 14.33 -5.27 -3.74
CA GLN A 114 13.33 -5.22 -4.81
C GLN A 114 13.71 -6.12 -5.98
N LYS A 115 15.01 -6.20 -6.35
CA LYS A 115 15.50 -7.10 -7.39
C LYS A 115 15.29 -8.56 -7.01
N LEU A 116 15.61 -8.94 -5.77
CA LEU A 116 15.35 -10.27 -5.25
C LEU A 116 13.88 -10.66 -5.42
N LEU A 117 12.97 -9.80 -4.95
CA LEU A 117 11.54 -10.04 -5.07
C LEU A 117 11.10 -10.14 -6.54
N THR A 118 11.56 -9.22 -7.40
CA THR A 118 11.24 -9.23 -8.83
C THR A 118 11.72 -10.53 -9.51
N THR A 119 12.90 -11.03 -9.16
CA THR A 119 13.41 -12.31 -9.72
C THR A 119 12.54 -13.50 -9.29
N LEU A 120 11.95 -13.46 -8.10
CA LEU A 120 11.13 -14.56 -7.59
C LEU A 120 9.71 -14.59 -8.17
N ILE A 121 9.12 -13.43 -8.41
CA ILE A 121 7.69 -13.33 -8.75
C ILE A 121 7.39 -12.58 -10.07
N GLY A 122 8.37 -11.90 -10.68
CA GLY A 122 8.14 -10.93 -11.75
C GLY A 122 7.36 -11.47 -12.95
N ASP A 123 7.65 -12.71 -13.36
CA ASP A 123 7.00 -13.36 -14.50
C ASP A 123 5.68 -14.08 -14.14
N ARG A 124 5.26 -14.03 -12.88
CA ARG A 124 4.15 -14.82 -12.35
C ARG A 124 2.99 -13.99 -11.85
N VAL A 125 3.12 -12.68 -11.85
CA VAL A 125 2.15 -11.74 -11.29
C VAL A 125 1.91 -10.57 -12.24
N SER A 126 0.77 -9.91 -12.07
CA SER A 126 0.43 -8.71 -12.81
C SER A 126 1.39 -7.54 -12.50
N GLU A 127 1.49 -6.57 -13.39
CA GLU A 127 2.31 -5.37 -13.20
C GLU A 127 1.88 -4.58 -11.96
N ASP A 128 0.57 -4.49 -11.72
CA ASP A 128 0.01 -3.81 -10.54
C ASP A 128 0.49 -4.48 -9.25
N THR A 129 0.45 -5.80 -9.20
CA THR A 129 0.93 -6.58 -8.06
C THR A 129 2.43 -6.43 -7.86
N LEU A 130 3.21 -6.51 -8.94
CA LEU A 130 4.66 -6.33 -8.88
C LEU A 130 5.03 -4.93 -8.36
N LEU A 131 4.32 -3.89 -8.82
CA LEU A 131 4.50 -2.52 -8.35
C LEU A 131 4.24 -2.40 -6.84
N LEU A 132 3.12 -2.94 -6.37
CA LEU A 132 2.74 -2.93 -4.96
C LEU A 132 3.72 -3.74 -4.09
N ALA A 133 4.10 -4.92 -4.54
CA ALA A 133 5.05 -5.78 -3.83
C ALA A 133 6.45 -5.12 -3.71
N ARG A 134 6.94 -4.50 -4.79
CA ARG A 134 8.18 -3.70 -4.77
C ARG A 134 8.08 -2.50 -3.84
N ARG A 135 6.91 -1.88 -3.75
CA ARG A 135 6.68 -0.79 -2.79
C ARG A 135 6.69 -1.30 -1.35
N ALA A 136 6.10 -2.45 -1.07
CA ALA A 136 6.06 -3.03 0.28
C ALA A 136 7.47 -3.31 0.85
N VAL A 137 8.44 -3.65 -0.01
CA VAL A 137 9.85 -3.85 0.39
C VAL A 137 10.52 -2.57 0.90
N VAL A 138 10.02 -1.39 0.53
CA VAL A 138 10.63 -0.10 0.93
C VAL A 138 10.34 0.25 2.39
N SER A 139 9.28 -0.28 2.97
CA SER A 139 8.90 0.00 4.36
C SER A 139 10.03 -0.38 5.33
N SER A 140 10.33 0.52 6.26
CA SER A 140 11.30 0.30 7.35
C SER A 140 10.62 0.06 8.70
N ASP A 141 9.37 0.48 8.83
CA ASP A 141 8.65 0.48 10.12
C ASP A 141 7.82 -0.79 10.33
N ASN A 142 7.53 -1.51 9.25
CA ASN A 142 6.69 -2.71 9.26
C ASN A 142 7.35 -3.83 8.46
N THR A 143 7.02 -5.07 8.78
CA THR A 143 7.44 -6.21 7.96
C THR A 143 6.73 -6.18 6.60
N PHE A 144 7.32 -6.86 5.62
CA PHE A 144 6.72 -6.98 4.28
C PHE A 144 5.27 -7.47 4.34
N GLU A 145 5.02 -8.49 5.16
CA GLU A 145 3.70 -9.11 5.32
C GLU A 145 2.69 -8.12 5.93
N GLN A 146 3.10 -7.35 6.94
CA GLN A 146 2.23 -6.34 7.55
C GLN A 146 1.84 -5.25 6.56
N VAL A 147 2.77 -4.84 5.70
CA VAL A 147 2.49 -3.85 4.66
C VAL A 147 1.53 -4.41 3.62
N VAL A 148 1.75 -5.64 3.15
CA VAL A 148 0.87 -6.32 2.18
C VAL A 148 -0.51 -6.56 2.78
N ASP A 149 -0.62 -6.96 4.05
CA ASP A 149 -1.90 -7.11 4.74
C ASP A 149 -2.68 -5.77 4.76
N GLY A 150 -1.98 -4.64 4.93
CA GLY A 150 -2.56 -3.29 4.80
C GLY A 150 -3.08 -3.00 3.38
N TYR A 151 -2.39 -3.46 2.34
CA TYR A 151 -2.83 -3.30 0.95
C TYR A 151 -4.05 -4.16 0.64
N LEU A 152 -4.08 -5.40 1.16
CA LEU A 152 -5.23 -6.30 1.05
C LEU A 152 -6.48 -5.72 1.75
N HIS A 153 -6.29 -5.03 2.87
CA HIS A 153 -7.39 -4.32 3.53
C HIS A 153 -7.95 -3.19 2.63
N ILE A 154 -7.08 -2.41 1.99
CA ILE A 154 -7.51 -1.38 1.03
C ILE A 154 -8.22 -2.00 -0.18
N ALA A 155 -7.74 -3.13 -0.70
CA ALA A 155 -8.38 -3.84 -1.79
C ALA A 155 -9.78 -4.30 -1.41
N ALA A 156 -9.96 -4.86 -0.20
CA ALA A 156 -11.27 -5.26 0.33
C ALA A 156 -12.22 -4.06 0.51
N GLU A 157 -11.73 -2.91 0.99
CA GLU A 157 -12.51 -1.66 1.04
C GLU A 157 -13.01 -1.24 -0.35
N LEU A 158 -12.14 -1.34 -1.36
CA LEU A 158 -12.47 -0.96 -2.73
C LEU A 158 -13.41 -1.95 -3.43
N ALA A 159 -13.31 -3.22 -3.11
CA ALA A 159 -14.23 -4.25 -3.60
C ALA A 159 -15.63 -4.16 -2.98
N GLU A 160 -15.84 -3.25 -2.00
CA GLU A 160 -17.07 -3.15 -1.20
C GLU A 160 -17.41 -4.46 -0.47
N ARG A 161 -16.41 -5.31 -0.28
CA ARG A 161 -16.56 -6.58 0.45
C ARG A 161 -16.41 -6.33 1.94
N ARG A 162 -17.41 -6.68 2.69
CA ARG A 162 -17.35 -6.69 4.16
C ARG A 162 -16.80 -8.04 4.60
N ARG A 163 -15.73 -8.05 5.39
CA ARG A 163 -15.21 -9.28 6.00
C ARG A 163 -16.04 -9.61 7.23
N ALA A 164 -16.83 -10.67 7.18
CA ALA A 164 -17.49 -11.22 8.36
C ALA A 164 -16.65 -12.39 8.91
N ILE A 165 -16.31 -12.35 10.21
CA ILE A 165 -15.72 -13.49 10.92
C ILE A 165 -16.85 -14.16 11.68
N VAL A 166 -17.17 -15.39 11.29
CA VAL A 166 -18.19 -16.19 11.96
C VAL A 166 -17.51 -17.23 12.84
N THR A 167 -17.76 -17.14 14.14
CA THR A 167 -17.28 -18.13 15.12
C THR A 167 -18.42 -19.08 15.45
N THR A 168 -18.23 -20.37 15.25
CA THR A 168 -19.23 -21.41 15.54
C THR A 168 -18.71 -22.37 16.59
N ALA A 169 -19.60 -22.90 17.43
CA ALA A 169 -19.25 -23.86 18.47
C ALA A 169 -18.91 -25.26 17.90
N SER A 170 -19.32 -25.56 16.67
CA SER A 170 -19.03 -26.81 15.97
C SER A 170 -18.76 -26.56 14.50
N ALA A 171 -18.12 -27.51 13.83
CA ALA A 171 -17.88 -27.41 12.39
C ALA A 171 -19.22 -27.36 11.62
N LEU A 172 -19.34 -26.39 10.71
CA LEU A 172 -20.50 -26.23 9.85
C LEU A 172 -20.48 -27.30 8.74
N THR A 173 -21.65 -27.84 8.44
CA THR A 173 -21.85 -28.62 7.22
C THR A 173 -21.79 -27.74 5.98
N ASP A 174 -21.52 -28.31 4.81
CA ASP A 174 -21.44 -27.54 3.56
C ASP A 174 -22.74 -26.80 3.23
N ALA A 175 -23.89 -27.40 3.52
CA ALA A 175 -25.20 -26.78 3.36
C ALA A 175 -25.39 -25.57 4.28
N GLN A 176 -25.00 -25.69 5.55
CA GLN A 176 -25.05 -24.57 6.51
C GLN A 176 -24.12 -23.43 6.12
N ARG A 177 -22.93 -23.77 5.59
CA ARG A 177 -21.96 -22.77 5.09
C ARG A 177 -22.53 -22.02 3.89
N ALA A 178 -23.13 -22.74 2.93
CA ALA A 178 -23.74 -22.13 1.75
C ALA A 178 -24.90 -21.19 2.11
N GLU A 179 -25.78 -21.59 3.03
CA GLU A 179 -26.89 -20.75 3.49
C GLU A 179 -26.38 -19.50 4.23
N MET A 180 -25.33 -19.63 5.05
CA MET A 180 -24.73 -18.50 5.75
C MET A 180 -24.08 -17.49 4.79
N VAL A 181 -23.37 -17.95 3.75
CA VAL A 181 -22.83 -17.08 2.69
C VAL A 181 -23.96 -16.31 2.03
N LYS A 182 -25.05 -16.97 1.64
CA LYS A 182 -26.22 -16.34 1.02
C LYS A 182 -26.90 -15.29 1.91
N GLN A 183 -26.86 -15.46 3.22
CA GLN A 183 -27.40 -14.47 4.18
C GLN A 183 -26.47 -13.26 4.37
N LEU A 184 -25.16 -13.45 4.23
CA LEU A 184 -24.16 -12.40 4.36
C LEU A 184 -23.99 -11.56 3.07
N GLU A 185 -24.45 -12.07 1.92
CA GLU A 185 -24.42 -11.37 0.63
C GLU A 185 -25.65 -10.44 0.41
N ARG A 186 -26.58 -10.41 1.34
CA ARG A 186 -27.76 -9.51 1.34
C ARG A 186 -27.43 -8.21 2.07
#